data_706b191909b7aadb76b4027efa858187
#
_entry.id   706b191909b7aadb76b4027efa858187
#
_cell.length_a   1.000
_cell.length_b   1.000
_cell.length_c   1.000
_cell.angle_alpha   90.00
_cell.angle_beta   90.00
_cell.angle_gamma   90.00
#
_symmetry.space_group_name_H-M   'P 1'
#
loop_
_entity.id
_entity.type
_entity.pdbx_description
1 polymer ?
#
loop_
_entity_poly.entity_id
_entity_poly.type
_entity_poly.pdbx_seq_one_letter_code
_entity_poly.pdbx_strand_id
1 'polypeptide(L)'
;MSLFSDPRWNEALAHLPDFLGSHVRVSVAALTLGLLVSLPLAIVARNRPLMRAVLLGLASIVQTVPGLALLALFYPLLLALAALSLSWFGISFSAFGFLPAVLALALYSMLPVLRNTITGLRGVEPSILEAAQGVGMTDLQSLMSVELPLALPVMMAGIRTAAVWVIGTATLSTPIGQTSLGNYIFAGLQTQNWVFVLFGCAAAALLALAVDQLLALIEAGLRTRHRVRAILGAAGISALVAATLLPSLARPLSTYVVGAKTFTEQYVLAALIAQRLRAAGPSATTREGLGSNVIFQALVNGDIDVYVDYSGTLWANQFHQSGIKPRGELLDELKTMLARQNVTLLGELGFENAYALVMPKKRAEALHIRTIADLASHAQAMSIAADYEFFSRPEWAALQAAYGLNFRTQRQMQPDFMYAAAASGEVDVIAGYTSDGLIAKYDLVVLDDPRHAIPPYDAIMLIAPKRADDQALRKALQPLLGRIDISAMRAANLRAAGGDGSASPDEVARWLWQRIEKIRN
;
A
#
# COMPACT_ATOMS: atom_id res chain seq x y z
N MET A 1 -10.53 14.48 26.74
CA MET A 1 -11.35 14.57 25.51
C MET A 1 -11.81 13.17 25.15
N SER A 2 -13.10 12.97 24.89
CA SER A 2 -13.58 11.64 24.50
C SER A 2 -13.02 11.28 23.11
N LEU A 3 -12.59 10.05 22.96
CA LEU A 3 -12.01 9.52 21.73
C LEU A 3 -12.93 9.79 20.49
N PHE A 4 -14.24 9.86 20.71
CA PHE A 4 -15.27 10.04 19.69
C PHE A 4 -15.56 11.51 19.29
N SER A 5 -15.00 12.50 19.98
CA SER A 5 -15.15 13.92 19.61
C SER A 5 -14.02 14.45 18.73
N ASP A 6 -13.12 13.61 18.32
CA ASP A 6 -11.98 13.95 17.47
C ASP A 6 -12.43 14.21 16.02
N PRO A 7 -12.12 15.37 15.41
CA PRO A 7 -12.51 15.68 14.03
C PRO A 7 -12.01 14.69 12.98
N ARG A 8 -10.96 13.93 13.29
CA ARG A 8 -10.40 12.87 12.42
C ARG A 8 -11.40 11.73 12.12
N TRP A 9 -12.40 11.52 12.98
CA TRP A 9 -13.49 10.58 12.69
C TRP A 9 -14.31 11.00 11.48
N ASN A 10 -14.58 12.30 11.32
CA ASN A 10 -15.33 12.82 10.18
C ASN A 10 -14.55 12.64 8.87
N GLU A 11 -13.23 12.82 8.92
CA GLU A 11 -12.35 12.56 7.79
C GLU A 11 -12.33 11.07 7.42
N ALA A 12 -12.17 10.18 8.42
CA ALA A 12 -12.25 8.74 8.18
C ALA A 12 -13.58 8.35 7.54
N LEU A 13 -14.69 8.87 8.02
CA LEU A 13 -16.03 8.63 7.42
C LEU A 13 -16.13 9.14 5.99
N ALA A 14 -15.50 10.27 5.66
CA ALA A 14 -15.51 10.82 4.31
C ALA A 14 -14.81 9.91 3.29
N HIS A 15 -13.73 9.22 3.68
CA HIS A 15 -13.01 8.28 2.81
C HIS A 15 -13.62 6.87 2.79
N LEU A 16 -14.53 6.55 3.73
CA LEU A 16 -15.08 5.20 3.88
C LEU A 16 -15.73 4.64 2.60
N PRO A 17 -16.55 5.38 1.84
CA PRO A 17 -17.19 4.84 0.64
C PRO A 17 -16.17 4.38 -0.41
N ASP A 18 -15.06 5.08 -0.56
CA ASP A 18 -14.03 4.77 -1.55
C ASP A 18 -13.19 3.56 -1.14
N PHE A 19 -12.72 3.55 0.10
CA PHE A 19 -11.87 2.46 0.60
C PHE A 19 -12.67 1.17 0.78
N LEU A 20 -13.90 1.26 1.30
CA LEU A 20 -14.79 0.11 1.45
C LEU A 20 -15.22 -0.45 0.10
N GLY A 21 -15.62 0.40 -0.84
CA GLY A 21 -16.03 -0.03 -2.19
C GLY A 21 -14.89 -0.74 -2.93
N SER A 22 -13.67 -0.21 -2.86
CA SER A 22 -12.51 -0.84 -3.47
C SER A 22 -12.11 -2.15 -2.77
N HIS A 23 -12.19 -2.19 -1.43
CA HIS A 23 -11.92 -3.37 -0.64
C HIS A 23 -12.90 -4.52 -0.94
N VAL A 24 -14.19 -4.23 -1.05
CA VAL A 24 -15.22 -5.21 -1.42
C VAL A 24 -15.00 -5.72 -2.85
N ARG A 25 -14.67 -4.84 -3.80
CA ARG A 25 -14.38 -5.26 -5.19
C ARG A 25 -13.25 -6.29 -5.26
N VAL A 26 -12.11 -6.01 -4.63
CA VAL A 26 -10.97 -6.93 -4.66
C VAL A 26 -11.29 -8.23 -3.93
N SER A 27 -12.00 -8.18 -2.80
CA SER A 27 -12.38 -9.35 -2.02
C SER A 27 -13.36 -10.25 -2.78
N VAL A 28 -14.39 -9.67 -3.40
CA VAL A 28 -15.37 -10.42 -4.21
C VAL A 28 -14.69 -11.04 -5.43
N ALA A 29 -13.87 -10.29 -6.16
CA ALA A 29 -13.15 -10.83 -7.32
C ALA A 29 -12.21 -11.98 -6.93
N ALA A 30 -11.45 -11.83 -5.85
CA ALA A 30 -10.54 -12.85 -5.36
C ALA A 30 -11.26 -14.11 -4.89
N LEU A 31 -12.32 -13.95 -4.10
CA LEU A 31 -13.12 -15.08 -3.62
C LEU A 31 -13.81 -15.80 -4.78
N THR A 32 -14.39 -15.05 -5.73
CA THR A 32 -15.02 -15.63 -6.92
C THR A 32 -14.01 -16.44 -7.74
N LEU A 33 -12.84 -15.89 -8.02
CA LEU A 33 -11.76 -16.58 -8.74
C LEU A 33 -11.31 -17.84 -7.98
N GLY A 34 -11.10 -17.72 -6.67
CA GLY A 34 -10.72 -18.83 -5.81
C GLY A 34 -11.77 -19.94 -5.81
N LEU A 35 -13.05 -19.62 -5.75
CA LEU A 35 -14.15 -20.59 -5.84
C LEU A 35 -14.22 -21.24 -7.22
N LEU A 36 -14.16 -20.46 -8.30
CA LEU A 36 -14.19 -20.96 -9.67
C LEU A 36 -13.07 -21.97 -9.97
N VAL A 37 -11.91 -21.80 -9.34
CA VAL A 37 -10.78 -22.73 -9.50
C VAL A 37 -10.88 -23.89 -8.50
N SER A 38 -11.15 -23.62 -7.23
CA SER A 38 -11.09 -24.63 -6.16
C SER A 38 -12.22 -25.66 -6.24
N LEU A 39 -13.45 -25.23 -6.54
CA LEU A 39 -14.58 -26.16 -6.53
C LEU A 39 -14.44 -27.25 -7.60
N PRO A 40 -14.18 -26.94 -8.90
CA PRO A 40 -13.95 -27.97 -9.90
C PRO A 40 -12.75 -28.88 -9.57
N LEU A 41 -11.64 -28.29 -9.10
CA LEU A 41 -10.46 -29.06 -8.71
C LEU A 41 -10.76 -30.02 -7.55
N ALA A 42 -11.50 -29.57 -6.53
CA ALA A 42 -11.91 -30.42 -5.40
C ALA A 42 -12.82 -31.58 -5.85
N ILE A 43 -13.78 -31.30 -6.75
CA ILE A 43 -14.68 -32.32 -7.31
C ILE A 43 -13.88 -33.37 -8.07
N VAL A 44 -12.94 -33.00 -8.92
CA VAL A 44 -12.09 -33.94 -9.67
C VAL A 44 -11.16 -34.73 -8.74
N ALA A 45 -10.61 -34.04 -7.72
CA ALA A 45 -9.66 -34.63 -6.79
C ALA A 45 -10.29 -35.60 -5.76
N ARG A 46 -11.62 -35.56 -5.54
CA ARG A 46 -12.29 -36.37 -4.52
C ARG A 46 -12.00 -37.88 -4.62
N ASN A 47 -11.91 -38.38 -5.83
CA ASN A 47 -11.67 -39.79 -6.14
C ASN A 47 -10.22 -40.10 -6.59
N ARG A 48 -9.31 -39.09 -6.56
CA ARG A 48 -7.92 -39.23 -7.01
C ARG A 48 -6.94 -38.91 -5.87
N PRO A 49 -6.44 -39.90 -5.13
CA PRO A 49 -5.67 -39.65 -3.90
C PRO A 49 -4.39 -38.87 -4.14
N LEU A 50 -3.64 -39.13 -5.23
CA LEU A 50 -2.43 -38.40 -5.58
C LEU A 50 -2.74 -36.93 -5.92
N MET A 51 -3.71 -36.66 -6.77
CA MET A 51 -4.12 -35.30 -7.14
C MET A 51 -4.58 -34.51 -5.91
N ARG A 52 -5.33 -35.14 -5.03
CA ARG A 52 -5.75 -34.54 -3.76
C ARG A 52 -4.55 -34.15 -2.88
N ALA A 53 -3.59 -35.08 -2.71
CA ALA A 53 -2.40 -34.80 -1.91
C ALA A 53 -1.57 -33.65 -2.50
N VAL A 54 -1.40 -33.63 -3.82
CA VAL A 54 -0.67 -32.54 -4.51
C VAL A 54 -1.40 -31.21 -4.37
N LEU A 55 -2.70 -31.14 -4.64
CA LEU A 55 -3.47 -29.91 -4.56
C LEU A 55 -3.49 -29.33 -3.14
N LEU A 56 -3.76 -30.17 -2.13
CA LEU A 56 -3.76 -29.72 -0.74
C LEU A 56 -2.34 -29.36 -0.27
N GLY A 57 -1.32 -30.08 -0.73
CA GLY A 57 0.07 -29.76 -0.44
C GLY A 57 0.47 -28.39 -1.00
N LEU A 58 0.21 -28.14 -2.29
CA LEU A 58 0.49 -26.86 -2.94
C LEU A 58 -0.26 -25.70 -2.27
N ALA A 59 -1.57 -25.88 -2.03
CA ALA A 59 -2.37 -24.85 -1.37
C ALA A 59 -1.88 -24.59 0.08
N SER A 60 -1.41 -25.63 0.79
CA SER A 60 -0.80 -25.46 2.11
C SER A 60 0.51 -24.68 2.06
N ILE A 61 1.38 -24.94 1.07
CA ILE A 61 2.62 -24.18 0.86
C ILE A 61 2.30 -22.71 0.63
N VAL A 62 1.32 -22.40 -0.22
CA VAL A 62 0.89 -21.00 -0.45
C VAL A 62 0.52 -20.30 0.85
N GLN A 63 -0.21 -20.98 1.76
CA GLN A 63 -0.60 -20.39 3.04
C GLN A 63 0.56 -20.21 4.04
N THR A 64 1.69 -20.90 3.85
CA THR A 64 2.88 -20.65 4.69
C THR A 64 3.66 -19.40 4.27
N VAL A 65 3.46 -18.92 3.05
CA VAL A 65 4.10 -17.68 2.59
C VAL A 65 3.42 -16.49 3.27
N PRO A 66 4.15 -15.57 3.91
CA PRO A 66 3.54 -14.36 4.48
C PRO A 66 2.74 -13.57 3.43
N GLY A 67 1.54 -13.09 3.80
CA GLY A 67 0.61 -12.44 2.86
C GLY A 67 1.22 -11.31 2.06
N LEU A 68 1.96 -10.42 2.72
CA LEU A 68 2.64 -9.32 2.06
C LEU A 68 3.73 -9.82 1.08
N ALA A 69 4.44 -10.91 1.43
CA ALA A 69 5.46 -11.50 0.56
C ALA A 69 4.83 -12.11 -0.70
N LEU A 70 3.69 -12.80 -0.56
CA LEU A 70 2.98 -13.36 -1.72
C LEU A 70 2.50 -12.25 -2.66
N LEU A 71 1.93 -11.18 -2.11
CA LEU A 71 1.52 -10.00 -2.88
C LEU A 71 2.70 -9.37 -3.63
N ALA A 72 3.86 -9.24 -2.96
CA ALA A 72 5.08 -8.69 -3.54
C ALA A 72 5.68 -9.59 -4.65
N LEU A 73 5.56 -10.92 -4.53
CA LEU A 73 6.04 -11.87 -5.54
C LEU A 73 5.27 -11.79 -6.87
N PHE A 74 3.97 -11.49 -6.81
CA PHE A 74 3.17 -11.31 -8.03
C PHE A 74 3.58 -10.10 -8.84
N TYR A 75 4.13 -9.07 -8.21
CA TYR A 75 4.51 -7.85 -8.91
C TYR A 75 5.56 -8.08 -10.02
N PRO A 76 6.77 -8.60 -9.75
CA PRO A 76 7.77 -8.82 -10.80
C PRO A 76 7.31 -9.85 -11.84
N LEU A 77 6.53 -10.86 -11.42
CA LEU A 77 5.96 -11.84 -12.35
C LEU A 77 4.99 -11.19 -13.34
N LEU A 78 4.07 -10.38 -12.84
CA LEU A 78 3.09 -9.69 -13.69
C LEU A 78 3.75 -8.61 -14.54
N LEU A 79 4.80 -7.94 -14.04
CA LEU A 79 5.56 -6.98 -14.82
C LEU A 79 6.23 -7.66 -16.02
N ALA A 80 6.86 -8.82 -15.82
CA ALA A 80 7.44 -9.61 -16.90
C ALA A 80 6.36 -10.08 -17.91
N LEU A 81 5.21 -10.54 -17.42
CA LEU A 81 4.08 -10.95 -18.27
C LEU A 81 3.48 -9.77 -19.04
N ALA A 82 3.39 -8.59 -18.44
CA ALA A 82 2.91 -7.37 -19.11
C ALA A 82 3.86 -6.96 -20.24
N ALA A 83 5.18 -7.03 -20.02
CA ALA A 83 6.19 -6.76 -21.03
C ALA A 83 6.10 -7.77 -22.21
N LEU A 84 5.95 -9.06 -21.91
CA LEU A 84 5.74 -10.09 -22.95
C LEU A 84 4.42 -9.89 -23.71
N SER A 85 3.33 -9.58 -23.01
CA SER A 85 2.04 -9.32 -23.62
C SER A 85 2.08 -8.12 -24.56
N LEU A 86 2.78 -7.06 -24.14
CA LEU A 86 2.97 -5.87 -24.98
C LEU A 86 3.80 -6.20 -26.23
N SER A 87 4.89 -6.99 -26.08
CA SER A 87 5.76 -7.33 -27.21
C SER A 87 5.13 -8.28 -28.21
N TRP A 88 4.26 -9.20 -27.78
CA TRP A 88 3.67 -10.23 -28.63
C TRP A 88 2.28 -9.87 -29.16
N PHE A 89 1.48 -9.20 -28.35
CA PHE A 89 0.05 -8.95 -28.63
C PHE A 89 -0.30 -7.46 -28.70
N GLY A 90 0.64 -6.55 -28.40
CA GLY A 90 0.34 -5.10 -28.31
C GLY A 90 -0.59 -4.71 -27.16
N ILE A 91 -0.83 -5.63 -26.20
CA ILE A 91 -1.75 -5.42 -25.08
C ILE A 91 -0.92 -5.16 -23.82
N SER A 92 -1.12 -4.00 -23.19
CA SER A 92 -0.56 -3.69 -21.87
C SER A 92 -1.63 -3.88 -20.78
N PHE A 93 -1.21 -4.37 -19.63
CA PHE A 93 -2.03 -4.38 -18.41
C PHE A 93 -1.20 -3.94 -17.21
N SER A 94 -1.87 -3.40 -16.18
CA SER A 94 -1.18 -2.97 -14.96
C SER A 94 -0.73 -4.17 -14.14
N ALA A 95 0.56 -4.21 -13.80
CA ALA A 95 1.13 -5.17 -12.87
C ALA A 95 0.88 -4.78 -11.40
N PHE A 96 0.18 -3.68 -11.15
CA PHE A 96 -0.08 -3.11 -9.83
C PHE A 96 -1.54 -3.17 -9.43
N GLY A 97 -1.76 -3.03 -8.14
CA GLY A 97 -3.08 -2.80 -7.56
C GLY A 97 -3.97 -4.03 -7.69
N PHE A 98 -5.01 -3.92 -8.52
CA PHE A 98 -6.11 -4.89 -8.53
C PHE A 98 -5.70 -6.31 -8.92
N LEU A 99 -4.99 -6.48 -10.04
CA LEU A 99 -4.69 -7.81 -10.57
C LEU A 99 -3.80 -8.65 -9.65
N PRO A 100 -2.61 -8.17 -9.18
CA PRO A 100 -1.80 -8.93 -8.25
C PRO A 100 -2.52 -9.20 -6.92
N ALA A 101 -3.33 -8.25 -6.42
CA ALA A 101 -4.11 -8.44 -5.22
C ALA A 101 -5.14 -9.57 -5.39
N VAL A 102 -5.92 -9.56 -6.47
CA VAL A 102 -6.91 -10.62 -6.75
C VAL A 102 -6.25 -11.99 -6.87
N LEU A 103 -5.13 -12.12 -7.58
CA LEU A 103 -4.44 -13.40 -7.76
C LEU A 103 -3.89 -13.95 -6.44
N ALA A 104 -3.21 -13.12 -5.65
CA ALA A 104 -2.67 -13.55 -4.36
C ALA A 104 -3.78 -13.95 -3.37
N LEU A 105 -4.83 -13.13 -3.26
CA LEU A 105 -5.95 -13.39 -2.37
C LEU A 105 -6.78 -14.60 -2.80
N ALA A 106 -6.94 -14.82 -4.12
CA ALA A 106 -7.57 -16.01 -4.65
C ALA A 106 -6.80 -17.28 -4.25
N LEU A 107 -5.46 -17.28 -4.36
CA LEU A 107 -4.64 -18.39 -3.91
C LEU A 107 -4.80 -18.67 -2.42
N TYR A 108 -4.86 -17.62 -1.58
CA TYR A 108 -5.12 -17.77 -0.14
C TYR A 108 -6.49 -18.39 0.15
N SER A 109 -7.50 -18.09 -0.66
CA SER A 109 -8.85 -18.66 -0.49
C SER A 109 -8.93 -20.13 -0.83
N MET A 110 -7.99 -20.65 -1.65
CA MET A 110 -8.10 -22.02 -2.20
C MET A 110 -8.01 -23.10 -1.15
N LEU A 111 -7.12 -23.03 -0.17
CA LEU A 111 -6.92 -24.12 0.79
C LEU A 111 -8.18 -24.43 1.62
N PRO A 112 -8.82 -23.46 2.30
CA PRO A 112 -10.04 -23.75 3.05
C PRO A 112 -11.18 -24.27 2.15
N VAL A 113 -11.32 -23.75 0.93
CA VAL A 113 -12.33 -24.22 -0.03
C VAL A 113 -12.03 -25.65 -0.49
N LEU A 114 -10.81 -25.92 -0.96
CA LEU A 114 -10.40 -27.27 -1.40
C LEU A 114 -10.58 -28.31 -0.29
N ARG A 115 -10.03 -28.01 0.91
CA ARG A 115 -10.05 -28.93 2.04
C ARG A 115 -11.47 -29.29 2.46
N ASN A 116 -12.31 -28.27 2.67
CA ASN A 116 -13.68 -28.50 3.12
C ASN A 116 -14.56 -29.12 2.03
N THR A 117 -14.38 -28.75 0.76
CA THR A 117 -15.13 -29.38 -0.34
C THR A 117 -14.76 -30.84 -0.48
N ILE A 118 -13.49 -31.21 -0.48
CA ILE A 118 -13.03 -32.59 -0.54
C ILE A 118 -13.53 -33.38 0.69
N THR A 119 -13.43 -32.80 1.89
CA THR A 119 -13.90 -33.42 3.14
C THR A 119 -15.40 -33.65 3.11
N GLY A 120 -16.17 -32.66 2.67
CA GLY A 120 -17.64 -32.79 2.55
C GLY A 120 -18.08 -33.86 1.56
N LEU A 121 -17.46 -33.85 0.36
CA LEU A 121 -17.80 -34.88 -0.66
C LEU A 121 -17.42 -36.30 -0.24
N ARG A 122 -16.29 -36.47 0.44
CA ARG A 122 -15.83 -37.76 0.94
C ARG A 122 -16.53 -38.21 2.23
N GLY A 123 -17.17 -37.29 2.93
CA GLY A 123 -17.96 -37.56 4.12
C GLY A 123 -19.37 -38.11 3.82
N VAL A 124 -19.76 -38.16 2.55
CA VAL A 124 -21.03 -38.81 2.17
C VAL A 124 -20.92 -40.31 2.41
N GLU A 125 -21.92 -40.86 3.11
CA GLU A 125 -21.94 -42.26 3.52
C GLU A 125 -21.95 -43.18 2.30
N PRO A 126 -21.10 -44.23 2.22
CA PRO A 126 -21.02 -45.14 1.07
C PRO A 126 -22.35 -45.80 0.73
N SER A 127 -23.16 -46.17 1.73
CA SER A 127 -24.49 -46.75 1.56
C SER A 127 -25.44 -45.86 0.74
N ILE A 128 -25.34 -44.53 0.89
CA ILE A 128 -26.15 -43.58 0.11
C ILE A 128 -25.70 -43.55 -1.35
N LEU A 129 -24.38 -43.65 -1.60
CA LEU A 129 -23.83 -43.70 -2.96
C LEU A 129 -24.19 -45.01 -3.66
N GLU A 130 -24.15 -46.15 -2.95
CA GLU A 130 -24.58 -47.44 -3.45
C GLU A 130 -26.08 -47.44 -3.79
N ALA A 131 -26.92 -46.84 -2.93
CA ALA A 131 -28.34 -46.67 -3.20
C ALA A 131 -28.61 -45.84 -4.46
N ALA A 132 -27.86 -44.73 -4.64
CA ALA A 132 -27.94 -43.89 -5.83
C ALA A 132 -27.59 -44.67 -7.11
N GLN A 133 -26.54 -45.50 -7.05
CA GLN A 133 -26.16 -46.39 -8.15
C GLN A 133 -27.21 -47.47 -8.40
N GLY A 134 -27.77 -48.05 -7.31
CA GLY A 134 -28.80 -49.06 -7.40
C GLY A 134 -30.10 -48.61 -8.08
N VAL A 135 -30.44 -47.33 -8.01
CA VAL A 135 -31.56 -46.72 -8.74
C VAL A 135 -31.18 -46.23 -10.16
N GLY A 136 -29.94 -46.51 -10.60
CA GLY A 136 -29.49 -46.21 -11.97
C GLY A 136 -29.01 -44.79 -12.19
N MET A 137 -28.63 -44.04 -11.14
CA MET A 137 -28.04 -42.68 -11.30
C MET A 137 -26.68 -42.79 -11.96
N THR A 138 -26.42 -41.90 -12.93
CA THR A 138 -25.08 -41.69 -13.46
C THR A 138 -24.22 -40.95 -12.44
N ASP A 139 -22.88 -41.00 -12.57
CA ASP A 139 -21.96 -40.32 -11.67
C ASP A 139 -22.24 -38.79 -11.54
N LEU A 140 -22.66 -38.17 -12.65
CA LEU A 140 -23.02 -36.75 -12.65
C LEU A 140 -24.33 -36.49 -11.91
N GLN A 141 -25.33 -37.39 -12.08
CA GLN A 141 -26.59 -37.30 -11.35
C GLN A 141 -26.39 -37.54 -9.85
N SER A 142 -25.58 -38.56 -9.48
CA SER A 142 -25.20 -38.82 -8.10
C SER A 142 -24.47 -37.58 -7.50
N LEU A 143 -23.50 -37.02 -8.21
CA LEU A 143 -22.78 -35.83 -7.77
C LEU A 143 -23.72 -34.64 -7.53
N MET A 144 -24.57 -34.29 -8.49
CA MET A 144 -25.39 -33.06 -8.44
C MET A 144 -26.60 -33.21 -7.51
N SER A 145 -27.22 -34.39 -7.43
CA SER A 145 -28.46 -34.58 -6.69
C SER A 145 -28.27 -35.19 -5.30
N VAL A 146 -27.10 -35.80 -5.01
CA VAL A 146 -26.84 -36.50 -3.76
C VAL A 146 -25.59 -35.96 -3.07
N GLU A 147 -24.40 -36.06 -3.71
CA GLU A 147 -23.14 -35.74 -3.06
C GLU A 147 -23.03 -34.25 -2.71
N LEU A 148 -23.24 -33.37 -3.69
CA LEU A 148 -23.12 -31.92 -3.47
C LEU A 148 -24.12 -31.37 -2.45
N PRO A 149 -25.43 -31.72 -2.49
CA PRO A 149 -26.36 -31.28 -1.45
C PRO A 149 -26.00 -31.74 -0.04
N LEU A 150 -25.49 -32.96 0.11
CA LEU A 150 -25.07 -33.51 1.42
C LEU A 150 -23.74 -32.90 1.89
N ALA A 151 -22.80 -32.63 0.97
CA ALA A 151 -21.52 -31.99 1.27
C ALA A 151 -21.63 -30.48 1.54
N LEU A 152 -22.72 -29.85 1.08
CA LEU A 152 -22.88 -28.39 1.04
C LEU A 152 -22.66 -27.68 2.40
N PRO A 153 -23.11 -28.20 3.56
CA PRO A 153 -22.83 -27.56 4.85
C PRO A 153 -21.33 -27.48 5.16
N VAL A 154 -20.56 -28.52 4.85
CA VAL A 154 -19.12 -28.58 5.06
C VAL A 154 -18.39 -27.67 4.06
N MET A 155 -18.85 -27.65 2.81
CA MET A 155 -18.34 -26.74 1.78
C MET A 155 -18.57 -25.29 2.18
N MET A 156 -19.74 -24.93 2.69
CA MET A 156 -20.06 -23.58 3.15
C MET A 156 -19.16 -23.13 4.30
N ALA A 157 -18.81 -24.02 5.23
CA ALA A 157 -17.83 -23.70 6.28
C ALA A 157 -16.46 -23.32 5.68
N GLY A 158 -16.02 -24.00 4.62
CA GLY A 158 -14.81 -23.66 3.88
C GLY A 158 -14.90 -22.32 3.17
N ILE A 159 -16.04 -22.03 2.52
CA ILE A 159 -16.30 -20.76 1.83
C ILE A 159 -16.31 -19.58 2.84
N ARG A 160 -16.96 -19.76 3.99
CA ARG A 160 -16.99 -18.76 5.07
C ARG A 160 -15.58 -18.44 5.57
N THR A 161 -14.80 -19.48 5.86
CA THR A 161 -13.40 -19.31 6.27
C THR A 161 -12.60 -18.56 5.20
N ALA A 162 -12.74 -18.94 3.93
CA ALA A 162 -12.07 -18.26 2.82
C ALA A 162 -12.49 -16.79 2.71
N ALA A 163 -13.78 -16.47 2.85
CA ALA A 163 -14.28 -15.10 2.77
C ALA A 163 -13.70 -14.20 3.88
N VAL A 164 -13.72 -14.67 5.13
CA VAL A 164 -13.16 -13.94 6.28
C VAL A 164 -11.65 -13.70 6.08
N TRP A 165 -10.92 -14.73 5.65
CA TRP A 165 -9.47 -14.62 5.38
C TRP A 165 -9.17 -13.64 4.25
N VAL A 166 -9.90 -13.70 3.13
CA VAL A 166 -9.74 -12.79 2.00
C VAL A 166 -10.00 -11.34 2.43
N ILE A 167 -11.09 -11.09 3.15
CA ILE A 167 -11.42 -9.74 3.65
C ILE A 167 -10.33 -9.24 4.60
N GLY A 168 -9.88 -10.03 5.55
CA GLY A 168 -8.82 -9.62 6.48
C GLY A 168 -7.50 -9.33 5.77
N THR A 169 -7.05 -10.24 4.89
CA THR A 169 -5.77 -10.10 4.17
C THR A 169 -5.80 -9.06 3.05
N ALA A 170 -6.96 -8.70 2.53
CA ALA A 170 -7.09 -7.63 1.53
C ALA A 170 -6.62 -6.26 2.05
N THR A 171 -6.57 -6.03 3.37
CA THR A 171 -5.94 -4.85 3.96
C THR A 171 -4.45 -4.75 3.64
N LEU A 172 -3.76 -5.88 3.47
CA LEU A 172 -2.33 -5.93 3.14
C LEU A 172 -2.04 -5.60 1.66
N SER A 173 -3.05 -5.42 0.83
CA SER A 173 -2.86 -5.08 -0.59
C SER A 173 -2.56 -3.59 -0.84
N THR A 174 -2.70 -2.74 0.17
CA THR A 174 -2.40 -1.29 0.06
C THR A 174 -0.96 -1.00 -0.41
N PRO A 175 0.12 -1.62 0.14
CA PRO A 175 1.49 -1.34 -0.28
C PRO A 175 1.80 -1.69 -1.75
N ILE A 176 1.00 -2.55 -2.38
CA ILE A 176 1.13 -2.87 -3.81
C ILE A 176 0.19 -2.02 -4.69
N GLY A 177 -0.35 -0.94 -4.16
CA GLY A 177 -1.16 0.03 -4.90
C GLY A 177 -2.64 -0.32 -5.02
N GLN A 178 -3.15 -1.32 -4.31
CA GLN A 178 -4.57 -1.62 -4.25
C GLN A 178 -5.23 -0.82 -3.12
N THR A 179 -6.10 0.11 -3.48
CA THR A 179 -6.92 0.82 -2.49
C THR A 179 -7.78 -0.17 -1.71
N SER A 180 -7.75 -0.07 -0.39
CA SER A 180 -8.50 -0.96 0.50
C SER A 180 -8.73 -0.28 1.86
N LEU A 181 -9.42 -0.95 2.80
CA LEU A 181 -9.51 -0.51 4.19
C LEU A 181 -8.13 -0.47 4.88
N GLY A 182 -7.12 -1.14 4.30
CA GLY A 182 -5.73 -1.03 4.73
C GLY A 182 -5.14 0.37 4.58
N ASN A 183 -5.67 1.22 3.70
CA ASN A 183 -5.22 2.61 3.57
C ASN A 183 -5.33 3.37 4.90
N TYR A 184 -6.41 3.15 5.68
CA TYR A 184 -6.52 3.73 7.01
C TYR A 184 -5.40 3.24 7.94
N ILE A 185 -5.11 1.93 7.92
CA ILE A 185 -4.12 1.32 8.82
C ILE A 185 -2.72 1.85 8.47
N PHE A 186 -2.33 1.77 7.19
CA PHE A 186 -1.00 2.19 6.75
C PHE A 186 -0.81 3.70 6.85
N ALA A 187 -1.77 4.51 6.38
CA ALA A 187 -1.70 5.96 6.52
C ALA A 187 -1.71 6.36 8.00
N GLY A 188 -2.56 5.72 8.82
CA GLY A 188 -2.61 6.00 10.25
C GLY A 188 -1.32 5.65 11.00
N LEU A 189 -0.64 4.57 10.64
CA LEU A 189 0.66 4.21 11.20
C LEU A 189 1.73 5.24 10.79
N GLN A 190 1.77 5.66 9.52
CA GLN A 190 2.74 6.61 9.01
C GLN A 190 2.55 8.02 9.59
N THR A 191 1.31 8.44 9.79
CA THR A 191 0.98 9.78 10.33
C THR A 191 0.76 9.76 11.86
N GLN A 192 1.03 8.65 12.54
CA GLN A 192 0.73 8.46 13.98
C GLN A 192 -0.74 8.77 14.34
N ASN A 193 -1.64 8.61 13.38
CA ASN A 193 -3.07 8.83 13.54
C ASN A 193 -3.78 7.56 13.99
N TRP A 194 -3.82 7.33 15.30
CA TRP A 194 -4.45 6.14 15.89
C TRP A 194 -5.96 6.04 15.64
N VAL A 195 -6.64 7.16 15.37
CA VAL A 195 -8.05 7.15 14.97
C VAL A 195 -8.21 6.43 13.64
N PHE A 196 -7.36 6.72 12.66
CA PHE A 196 -7.36 6.02 11.37
C PHE A 196 -7.04 4.54 11.52
N VAL A 197 -6.01 4.18 12.31
CA VAL A 197 -5.66 2.77 12.54
C VAL A 197 -6.86 2.00 13.14
N LEU A 198 -7.44 2.53 14.21
CA LEU A 198 -8.60 1.90 14.87
C LEU A 198 -9.81 1.82 13.94
N PHE A 199 -10.08 2.88 13.20
CA PHE A 199 -11.20 2.93 12.24
C PHE A 199 -11.04 1.88 11.14
N GLY A 200 -9.85 1.78 10.54
CA GLY A 200 -9.55 0.79 9.51
C GLY A 200 -9.67 -0.65 10.01
N CYS A 201 -9.11 -0.94 11.19
CA CYS A 201 -9.23 -2.25 11.84
C CYS A 201 -10.69 -2.60 12.14
N ALA A 202 -11.45 -1.66 12.73
CA ALA A 202 -12.86 -1.87 13.06
C ALA A 202 -13.71 -2.08 11.80
N ALA A 203 -13.51 -1.26 10.77
CA ALA A 203 -14.24 -1.37 9.50
C ALA A 203 -13.99 -2.71 8.81
N ALA A 204 -12.73 -3.17 8.75
CA ALA A 204 -12.39 -4.46 8.16
C ALA A 204 -12.97 -5.64 8.96
N ALA A 205 -12.88 -5.57 10.30
CA ALA A 205 -13.45 -6.60 11.17
C ALA A 205 -14.98 -6.67 11.08
N LEU A 206 -15.66 -5.52 11.07
CA LEU A 206 -17.12 -5.45 10.93
C LEU A 206 -17.57 -5.98 9.56
N LEU A 207 -16.85 -5.65 8.48
CA LEU A 207 -17.14 -6.18 7.15
C LEU A 207 -16.99 -7.71 7.12
N ALA A 208 -15.88 -8.24 7.65
CA ALA A 208 -15.63 -9.67 7.71
C ALA A 208 -16.71 -10.40 8.52
N LEU A 209 -17.07 -9.85 9.68
CA LEU A 209 -18.13 -10.40 10.53
C LEU A 209 -19.50 -10.35 9.85
N ALA A 210 -19.86 -9.25 9.20
CA ALA A 210 -21.12 -9.11 8.48
C ALA A 210 -21.23 -10.15 7.36
N VAL A 211 -20.17 -10.31 6.54
CA VAL A 211 -20.13 -11.31 5.47
C VAL A 211 -20.21 -12.74 6.04
N ASP A 212 -19.48 -13.03 7.13
CA ASP A 212 -19.55 -14.34 7.79
C ASP A 212 -20.96 -14.67 8.26
N GLN A 213 -21.65 -13.73 8.93
CA GLN A 213 -23.01 -13.94 9.42
C GLN A 213 -24.03 -14.11 8.27
N LEU A 214 -23.88 -13.36 7.18
CA LEU A 214 -24.74 -13.52 6.00
C LEU A 214 -24.53 -14.89 5.32
N LEU A 215 -23.28 -15.34 5.21
CA LEU A 215 -22.96 -16.69 4.71
C LEU A 215 -23.45 -17.77 5.67
N ALA A 216 -23.41 -17.55 7.01
CA ALA A 216 -23.98 -18.45 8.01
C ALA A 216 -25.51 -18.59 7.86
N LEU A 217 -26.20 -17.50 7.52
CA LEU A 217 -27.64 -17.56 7.23
C LEU A 217 -27.94 -18.42 5.99
N ILE A 218 -27.12 -18.31 4.93
CA ILE A 218 -27.24 -19.14 3.75
C ILE A 218 -27.01 -20.61 4.14
N GLU A 219 -25.94 -20.91 4.84
CA GLU A 219 -25.61 -22.28 5.32
C GLU A 219 -26.76 -22.87 6.15
N ALA A 220 -27.24 -22.11 7.14
CA ALA A 220 -28.36 -22.55 7.99
C ALA A 220 -29.65 -22.78 7.18
N GLY A 221 -29.92 -21.91 6.20
CA GLY A 221 -31.06 -22.04 5.31
C GLY A 221 -31.00 -23.30 4.44
N LEU A 222 -29.83 -23.60 3.91
CA LEU A 222 -29.58 -24.79 3.11
C LEU A 222 -29.67 -26.09 3.97
N ARG A 223 -29.05 -26.07 5.16
CA ARG A 223 -29.07 -27.22 6.08
C ARG A 223 -30.46 -27.55 6.59
N THR A 224 -31.25 -26.54 6.96
CA THR A 224 -32.61 -26.72 7.51
C THR A 224 -33.70 -26.71 6.46
N ARG A 225 -33.36 -26.62 5.17
CA ARG A 225 -34.28 -26.48 4.02
C ARG A 225 -35.22 -25.25 4.15
N HIS A 226 -34.86 -24.28 4.96
CA HIS A 226 -35.58 -23.02 5.13
C HIS A 226 -35.14 -21.98 4.07
N ARG A 227 -35.78 -22.02 2.90
CA ARG A 227 -35.46 -21.15 1.75
C ARG A 227 -35.40 -19.67 2.11
N VAL A 228 -36.25 -19.20 3.03
CA VAL A 228 -36.29 -17.79 3.45
C VAL A 228 -34.96 -17.34 4.06
N ARG A 229 -34.34 -18.17 4.92
CA ARG A 229 -33.01 -17.84 5.51
C ARG A 229 -31.92 -17.75 4.44
N ALA A 230 -31.90 -18.67 3.51
CA ALA A 230 -30.94 -18.66 2.42
C ALA A 230 -31.11 -17.41 1.51
N ILE A 231 -32.38 -17.08 1.20
CA ILE A 231 -32.71 -15.88 0.41
C ILE A 231 -32.31 -14.60 1.16
N LEU A 232 -32.59 -14.49 2.46
CA LEU A 232 -32.20 -13.33 3.26
C LEU A 232 -30.69 -13.16 3.32
N GLY A 233 -29.92 -14.25 3.50
CA GLY A 233 -28.46 -14.20 3.47
C GLY A 233 -27.92 -13.77 2.11
N ALA A 234 -28.44 -14.34 1.02
CA ALA A 234 -28.04 -13.98 -0.34
C ALA A 234 -28.42 -12.54 -0.69
N ALA A 235 -29.64 -12.11 -0.34
CA ALA A 235 -30.09 -10.72 -0.53
C ALA A 235 -29.24 -9.73 0.28
N GLY A 236 -28.87 -10.10 1.53
CA GLY A 236 -27.97 -9.29 2.37
C GLY A 236 -26.60 -9.11 1.75
N ILE A 237 -25.97 -10.20 1.24
CA ILE A 237 -24.69 -10.11 0.53
C ILE A 237 -24.83 -9.25 -0.73
N SER A 238 -25.87 -9.49 -1.53
CA SER A 238 -26.12 -8.69 -2.74
C SER A 238 -26.33 -7.22 -2.44
N ALA A 239 -27.09 -6.91 -1.38
CA ALA A 239 -27.30 -5.53 -0.92
C ALA A 239 -26.00 -4.89 -0.43
N LEU A 240 -25.19 -5.62 0.34
CA LEU A 240 -23.87 -5.14 0.82
C LEU A 240 -22.96 -4.83 -0.37
N VAL A 241 -22.85 -5.73 -1.33
CA VAL A 241 -22.05 -5.56 -2.55
C VAL A 241 -22.59 -4.38 -3.36
N ALA A 242 -23.89 -4.30 -3.59
CA ALA A 242 -24.51 -3.20 -4.32
C ALA A 242 -24.28 -1.85 -3.62
N ALA A 243 -24.51 -1.77 -2.29
CA ALA A 243 -24.31 -0.55 -1.51
C ALA A 243 -22.86 -0.04 -1.56
N THR A 244 -21.89 -0.93 -1.67
CA THR A 244 -20.48 -0.57 -1.74
C THR A 244 -19.99 -0.29 -3.16
N LEU A 245 -20.58 -0.91 -4.19
CA LEU A 245 -20.17 -0.76 -5.58
C LEU A 245 -20.90 0.34 -6.33
N LEU A 246 -22.21 0.51 -6.11
CA LEU A 246 -23.02 1.51 -6.81
C LEU A 246 -22.48 2.95 -6.68
N PRO A 247 -22.08 3.44 -5.48
CA PRO A 247 -21.50 4.78 -5.36
C PRO A 247 -20.24 4.96 -6.19
N SER A 248 -19.42 3.92 -6.32
CA SER A 248 -18.17 3.97 -7.12
C SER A 248 -18.44 3.95 -8.63
N LEU A 249 -19.54 3.33 -9.07
CA LEU A 249 -19.96 3.31 -10.48
C LEU A 249 -20.66 4.60 -10.89
N ALA A 250 -21.35 5.27 -9.95
CA ALA A 250 -22.06 6.51 -10.19
C ALA A 250 -21.14 7.75 -10.19
N ARG A 251 -19.92 7.64 -9.66
CA ARG A 251 -18.97 8.75 -9.67
C ARG A 251 -18.35 8.89 -11.06
N PRO A 252 -18.28 10.12 -11.60
CA PRO A 252 -17.49 10.35 -12.80
C PRO A 252 -16.04 9.93 -12.54
N LEU A 253 -15.42 9.27 -13.51
CA LEU A 253 -13.99 8.94 -13.45
C LEU A 253 -13.21 10.22 -13.17
N SER A 254 -12.33 10.18 -12.17
CA SER A 254 -11.47 11.32 -11.88
C SER A 254 -10.63 11.65 -13.11
N THR A 255 -10.58 12.94 -13.46
CA THR A 255 -9.78 13.39 -14.60
C THR A 255 -8.30 13.13 -14.34
N TYR A 256 -7.86 13.29 -13.07
CA TYR A 256 -6.48 13.08 -12.66
C TYR A 256 -6.35 12.17 -11.45
N VAL A 257 -5.30 11.35 -11.46
CA VAL A 257 -4.89 10.51 -10.32
C VAL A 257 -3.51 10.95 -9.85
N VAL A 258 -3.42 11.42 -8.62
CA VAL A 258 -2.17 11.88 -7.98
C VAL A 258 -1.59 10.74 -7.15
N GLY A 259 -0.35 10.35 -7.41
CA GLY A 259 0.35 9.33 -6.64
C GLY A 259 0.99 9.87 -5.37
N ALA A 260 1.10 9.02 -4.32
CA ALA A 260 1.86 9.30 -3.11
C ALA A 260 2.62 8.07 -2.63
N LYS A 261 3.87 8.27 -2.18
CA LYS A 261 4.66 7.24 -1.50
C LYS A 261 4.13 7.00 -0.08
N THR A 262 4.80 6.14 0.68
CA THR A 262 4.34 5.60 1.97
C THR A 262 4.71 6.45 3.19
N PHE A 263 4.85 7.77 3.08
CA PHE A 263 5.21 8.64 4.21
C PHE A 263 4.51 9.99 4.18
N THR A 264 4.39 10.62 5.34
CA THR A 264 3.56 11.78 5.65
C THR A 264 3.70 12.93 4.66
N GLU A 265 4.93 13.31 4.31
CA GLU A 265 5.22 14.40 3.34
C GLU A 265 4.54 14.15 2.01
N GLN A 266 4.58 12.91 1.52
CA GLN A 266 3.99 12.55 0.24
C GLN A 266 2.46 12.65 0.25
N TYR A 267 1.82 12.32 1.37
CA TYR A 267 0.38 12.48 1.51
C TYR A 267 -0.03 13.95 1.49
N VAL A 268 0.74 14.82 2.17
CA VAL A 268 0.52 16.27 2.15
C VAL A 268 0.71 16.84 0.74
N LEU A 269 1.78 16.44 0.04
CA LEU A 269 2.05 16.89 -1.32
C LEU A 269 1.00 16.39 -2.33
N ALA A 270 0.57 15.15 -2.22
CA ALA A 270 -0.48 14.61 -3.08
C ALA A 270 -1.83 15.30 -2.84
N ALA A 271 -2.18 15.56 -1.57
CA ALA A 271 -3.37 16.32 -1.22
C ALA A 271 -3.29 17.76 -1.78
N LEU A 272 -2.14 18.43 -1.67
CA LEU A 272 -1.91 19.77 -2.22
C LEU A 272 -2.09 19.78 -3.74
N ILE A 273 -1.48 18.86 -4.46
CA ILE A 273 -1.61 18.72 -5.91
C ILE A 273 -3.07 18.47 -6.30
N ALA A 274 -3.75 17.53 -5.63
CA ALA A 274 -5.16 17.22 -5.91
C ALA A 274 -6.07 18.43 -5.65
N GLN A 275 -5.83 19.19 -4.59
CA GLN A 275 -6.58 20.42 -4.30
C GLN A 275 -6.35 21.49 -5.38
N ARG A 276 -5.12 21.65 -5.88
CA ARG A 276 -4.82 22.60 -6.97
C ARG A 276 -5.51 22.22 -8.26
N LEU A 277 -5.52 20.92 -8.62
CA LEU A 277 -6.22 20.41 -9.78
C LEU A 277 -7.74 20.64 -9.67
N ARG A 278 -8.33 20.32 -8.52
CA ARG A 278 -9.78 20.55 -8.26
C ARG A 278 -10.13 22.04 -8.33
N ALA A 279 -9.28 22.92 -7.80
CA ALA A 279 -9.48 24.36 -7.86
C ALA A 279 -9.42 24.91 -9.29
N ALA A 280 -8.72 24.23 -10.21
CA ALA A 280 -8.67 24.56 -11.64
C ALA A 280 -9.85 23.99 -12.45
N GLY A 281 -10.78 23.26 -11.81
CA GLY A 281 -12.00 22.70 -12.40
C GLY A 281 -12.03 21.18 -12.57
N PRO A 282 -10.92 20.48 -12.93
CA PRO A 282 -10.95 19.03 -13.10
C PRO A 282 -11.12 18.27 -11.78
N SER A 283 -11.73 17.09 -11.85
CA SER A 283 -11.74 16.17 -10.70
C SER A 283 -10.36 15.51 -10.52
N ALA A 284 -9.92 15.35 -9.28
CA ALA A 284 -8.67 14.69 -8.94
C ALA A 284 -8.83 13.80 -7.72
N THR A 285 -8.18 12.63 -7.74
CA THR A 285 -8.12 11.70 -6.61
C THR A 285 -6.66 11.40 -6.26
N THR A 286 -6.40 10.96 -5.03
CA THR A 286 -5.07 10.48 -4.61
C THR A 286 -5.01 8.97 -4.64
N ARG A 287 -3.84 8.42 -4.95
CA ARG A 287 -3.50 7.00 -4.80
C ARG A 287 -2.25 6.93 -3.91
N GLU A 288 -2.45 6.54 -2.69
CA GLU A 288 -1.48 6.62 -1.60
C GLU A 288 -0.87 5.27 -1.25
N GLY A 289 0.26 5.30 -0.53
CA GLY A 289 0.88 4.09 0.01
C GLY A 289 1.71 3.29 -1.00
N LEU A 290 2.15 3.91 -2.09
CA LEU A 290 2.94 3.25 -3.13
C LEU A 290 4.43 3.23 -2.76
N GLY A 291 5.08 2.07 -2.87
CA GLY A 291 6.54 1.97 -2.73
C GLY A 291 7.27 2.72 -3.85
N SER A 292 8.53 3.12 -3.61
CA SER A 292 9.30 3.97 -4.55
C SER A 292 9.39 3.42 -5.97
N ASN A 293 9.66 2.12 -6.15
CA ASN A 293 9.71 1.50 -7.48
C ASN A 293 8.31 1.34 -8.08
N VAL A 294 7.32 1.08 -7.23
CA VAL A 294 5.92 0.87 -7.63
C VAL A 294 5.32 2.15 -8.20
N ILE A 295 5.51 3.28 -7.53
CA ILE A 295 4.91 4.55 -7.94
C ILE A 295 5.47 5.06 -9.27
N PHE A 296 6.78 4.88 -9.51
CA PHE A 296 7.41 5.27 -10.77
C PHE A 296 6.85 4.45 -11.93
N GLN A 297 6.74 3.12 -11.78
CA GLN A 297 6.14 2.26 -12.81
C GLN A 297 4.65 2.56 -13.02
N ALA A 298 3.92 2.89 -11.97
CA ALA A 298 2.52 3.34 -12.10
C ALA A 298 2.40 4.64 -12.91
N LEU A 299 3.37 5.55 -12.79
CA LEU A 299 3.43 6.76 -13.61
C LEU A 299 3.71 6.42 -15.09
N VAL A 300 4.74 5.61 -15.35
CA VAL A 300 5.13 5.19 -16.72
C VAL A 300 3.98 4.49 -17.43
N ASN A 301 3.26 3.61 -16.73
CA ASN A 301 2.12 2.88 -17.26
C ASN A 301 0.84 3.72 -17.36
N GLY A 302 0.84 4.92 -16.77
CA GLY A 302 -0.32 5.81 -16.78
C GLY A 302 -1.42 5.44 -15.77
N ASP A 303 -1.11 4.63 -14.75
CA ASP A 303 -2.02 4.33 -13.63
C ASP A 303 -2.19 5.51 -12.68
N ILE A 304 -1.18 6.38 -12.62
CA ILE A 304 -1.22 7.71 -12.01
C ILE A 304 -0.80 8.75 -13.05
N ASP A 305 -1.22 9.99 -12.85
CA ASP A 305 -0.99 11.09 -13.80
C ASP A 305 0.17 12.00 -13.39
N VAL A 306 0.36 12.18 -12.09
CA VAL A 306 1.37 13.06 -11.49
C VAL A 306 1.73 12.60 -10.10
N TYR A 307 2.99 12.75 -9.71
CA TYR A 307 3.44 12.62 -8.32
C TYR A 307 4.74 13.39 -8.09
N VAL A 308 5.15 13.49 -6.83
CA VAL A 308 6.45 14.07 -6.44
C VAL A 308 7.43 12.93 -6.13
N ASP A 309 8.61 12.99 -6.75
CA ASP A 309 9.74 12.14 -6.38
C ASP A 309 10.93 12.99 -5.94
N TYR A 310 12.02 12.32 -5.58
CA TYR A 310 13.26 12.97 -5.16
C TYR A 310 14.39 12.61 -6.12
N SER A 311 15.19 13.60 -6.52
CA SER A 311 16.24 13.44 -7.53
C SER A 311 17.20 12.30 -7.20
N GLY A 312 17.71 12.23 -5.95
CA GLY A 312 18.59 11.15 -5.50
C GLY A 312 17.94 9.77 -5.50
N THR A 313 16.65 9.68 -5.16
CA THR A 313 15.92 8.40 -5.23
C THR A 313 15.83 7.86 -6.66
N LEU A 314 15.49 8.72 -7.62
CA LEU A 314 15.43 8.32 -9.02
C LEU A 314 16.80 7.92 -9.55
N TRP A 315 17.82 8.70 -9.20
CA TRP A 315 19.20 8.43 -9.59
C TRP A 315 19.66 7.05 -9.14
N ALA A 316 19.58 6.78 -7.84
CA ALA A 316 20.10 5.55 -7.25
C ALA A 316 19.18 4.34 -7.50
N ASN A 317 17.87 4.46 -7.24
CA ASN A 317 16.97 3.30 -7.21
C ASN A 317 16.36 3.00 -8.56
N GLN A 318 15.92 4.03 -9.31
CA GLN A 318 15.21 3.81 -10.56
C GLN A 318 16.17 3.65 -11.74
N PHE A 319 17.21 4.47 -11.79
CA PHE A 319 18.18 4.43 -12.90
C PHE A 319 19.48 3.68 -12.57
N HIS A 320 19.60 3.17 -11.34
CA HIS A 320 20.76 2.39 -10.87
C HIS A 320 22.10 3.08 -11.15
N GLN A 321 22.10 4.41 -11.03
CA GLN A 321 23.32 5.20 -11.17
C GLN A 321 24.04 5.30 -9.83
N SER A 322 25.37 5.39 -9.88
CA SER A 322 26.25 5.56 -8.74
C SER A 322 27.04 6.88 -8.88
N GLY A 323 27.58 7.33 -7.75
CA GLY A 323 28.38 8.55 -7.68
C GLY A 323 27.53 9.80 -7.34
N ILE A 324 28.22 10.74 -6.73
CA ILE A 324 27.65 12.03 -6.31
C ILE A 324 27.92 13.02 -7.41
N LYS A 325 26.87 13.72 -7.84
CA LYS A 325 26.94 14.79 -8.85
C LYS A 325 26.48 16.10 -8.28
N PRO A 326 27.00 17.24 -8.82
CA PRO A 326 26.41 18.55 -8.54
C PRO A 326 24.93 18.59 -8.91
N ARG A 327 24.12 19.31 -8.11
CA ARG A 327 22.66 19.39 -8.27
C ARG A 327 22.18 19.63 -9.70
N GLY A 328 22.75 20.64 -10.39
CA GLY A 328 22.35 20.98 -11.75
C GLY A 328 22.63 19.86 -12.76
N GLU A 329 23.82 19.26 -12.70
CA GLU A 329 24.21 18.16 -13.59
C GLU A 329 23.31 16.93 -13.38
N LEU A 330 23.03 16.59 -12.11
CA LEU A 330 22.15 15.48 -11.76
C LEU A 330 20.73 15.69 -12.33
N LEU A 331 20.16 16.88 -12.19
CA LEU A 331 18.82 17.19 -12.69
C LEU A 331 18.75 17.17 -14.24
N ASP A 332 19.76 17.66 -14.93
CA ASP A 332 19.82 17.63 -16.40
C ASP A 332 19.93 16.19 -16.95
N GLU A 333 20.73 15.35 -16.29
CA GLU A 333 20.81 13.93 -16.65
C GLU A 333 19.51 13.19 -16.36
N LEU A 334 18.90 13.44 -15.19
CA LEU A 334 17.61 12.86 -14.83
C LEU A 334 16.54 13.24 -15.85
N LYS A 335 16.51 14.51 -16.27
CA LYS A 335 15.57 14.97 -17.30
C LYS A 335 15.73 14.19 -18.60
N THR A 336 16.98 13.93 -18.98
CA THR A 336 17.29 13.13 -20.19
C THR A 336 16.86 11.67 -20.03
N MET A 337 17.11 11.05 -18.87
CA MET A 337 16.73 9.67 -18.60
C MET A 337 15.21 9.49 -18.52
N LEU A 338 14.51 10.42 -17.87
CA LEU A 338 13.04 10.44 -17.77
C LEU A 338 12.41 10.58 -19.15
N ALA A 339 12.95 11.47 -20.02
CA ALA A 339 12.48 11.66 -21.37
C ALA A 339 12.57 10.39 -22.22
N ARG A 340 13.55 9.52 -22.01
CA ARG A 340 13.66 8.21 -22.67
C ARG A 340 12.50 7.26 -22.32
N GLN A 341 11.85 7.47 -21.18
CA GLN A 341 10.66 6.75 -20.74
C GLN A 341 9.37 7.55 -20.98
N ASN A 342 9.45 8.64 -21.76
CA ASN A 342 8.37 9.58 -22.03
C ASN A 342 7.78 10.25 -20.78
N VAL A 343 8.48 10.20 -19.64
CA VAL A 343 8.10 10.88 -18.40
C VAL A 343 8.57 12.33 -18.45
N THR A 344 7.68 13.25 -18.10
CA THR A 344 8.01 14.67 -18.06
C THR A 344 8.38 15.11 -16.64
N LEU A 345 9.58 15.67 -16.45
CA LEU A 345 9.93 16.44 -15.27
C LEU A 345 9.34 17.84 -15.45
N LEU A 346 8.31 18.18 -14.65
CA LEU A 346 7.66 19.49 -14.72
C LEU A 346 8.53 20.59 -14.09
N GLY A 347 9.19 20.27 -12.97
CA GLY A 347 10.09 21.17 -12.25
C GLY A 347 10.29 20.77 -10.80
N GLU A 348 11.15 21.52 -10.10
CA GLU A 348 11.45 21.37 -8.68
C GLU A 348 10.41 22.11 -7.84
N LEU A 349 10.11 21.60 -6.64
CA LEU A 349 9.19 22.26 -5.70
C LEU A 349 9.85 23.37 -4.87
N GLY A 350 11.19 23.31 -4.66
CA GLY A 350 11.97 24.31 -3.94
C GLY A 350 12.53 23.86 -2.59
N PHE A 351 12.43 22.57 -2.29
CA PHE A 351 13.06 21.94 -1.12
C PHE A 351 13.65 20.59 -1.49
N GLU A 352 14.45 20.03 -0.61
CA GLU A 352 14.97 18.68 -0.72
C GLU A 352 14.60 17.83 0.52
N ASN A 353 14.52 16.52 0.31
CA ASN A 353 14.33 15.54 1.36
C ASN A 353 15.47 14.50 1.30
N ALA A 354 16.66 14.96 1.69
CA ALA A 354 17.88 14.14 1.72
C ALA A 354 17.95 13.29 2.99
N TYR A 355 18.63 12.15 2.89
CA TYR A 355 19.08 11.46 4.10
C TYR A 355 19.97 12.39 4.94
N ALA A 356 19.87 12.28 6.25
CA ALA A 356 20.71 13.02 7.19
C ALA A 356 20.99 12.19 8.42
N LEU A 357 22.19 12.28 8.96
CA LEU A 357 22.47 11.72 10.29
C LEU A 357 21.95 12.69 11.34
N VAL A 358 21.11 12.20 12.22
CA VAL A 358 20.38 12.99 13.21
C VAL A 358 20.56 12.38 14.58
N MET A 359 20.73 13.21 15.62
CA MET A 359 20.89 12.74 16.99
C MET A 359 20.24 13.71 17.99
N PRO A 360 20.01 13.31 19.26
CA PRO A 360 19.49 14.20 20.29
C PRO A 360 20.39 15.43 20.49
N LYS A 361 19.80 16.62 20.42
CA LYS A 361 20.53 17.90 20.49
C LYS A 361 21.40 18.01 21.77
N LYS A 362 20.84 17.67 22.93
CA LYS A 362 21.58 17.69 24.21
C LYS A 362 22.80 16.78 24.18
N ARG A 363 22.72 15.63 23.51
CA ARG A 363 23.83 14.68 23.40
C ARG A 363 24.89 15.18 22.42
N ALA A 364 24.46 15.77 21.31
CA ALA A 364 25.35 16.41 20.33
C ALA A 364 26.16 17.53 20.99
N GLU A 365 25.50 18.40 21.76
CA GLU A 365 26.13 19.50 22.50
C GLU A 365 27.12 18.98 23.56
N ALA A 366 26.74 17.98 24.35
CA ALA A 366 27.59 17.39 25.38
C ALA A 366 28.86 16.73 24.84
N LEU A 367 28.81 16.19 23.63
CA LEU A 367 29.94 15.53 22.96
C LEU A 367 30.64 16.45 21.94
N HIS A 368 30.19 17.67 21.80
CA HIS A 368 30.68 18.64 20.81
C HIS A 368 30.61 18.16 19.36
N ILE A 369 29.58 17.33 19.04
CA ILE A 369 29.33 16.79 17.71
C ILE A 369 28.44 17.77 16.94
N ARG A 370 28.94 18.33 15.84
CA ARG A 370 28.19 19.20 14.92
C ARG A 370 28.15 18.65 13.51
N THR A 371 29.19 17.93 13.12
CA THR A 371 29.36 17.38 11.78
C THR A 371 29.42 15.85 11.82
N ILE A 372 29.23 15.22 10.66
CA ILE A 372 29.45 13.78 10.49
C ILE A 372 30.91 13.40 10.76
N ALA A 373 31.86 14.32 10.51
CA ALA A 373 33.27 14.12 10.82
C ALA A 373 33.51 14.03 12.35
N ASP A 374 32.86 14.88 13.14
CA ASP A 374 32.94 14.81 14.60
C ASP A 374 32.32 13.50 15.12
N LEU A 375 31.17 13.10 14.55
CA LEU A 375 30.51 11.85 14.91
C LEU A 375 31.39 10.63 14.68
N ALA A 376 32.19 10.62 13.63
CA ALA A 376 33.04 9.48 13.26
C ALA A 376 33.97 9.04 14.39
N SER A 377 34.50 10.00 15.19
CA SER A 377 35.35 9.71 16.34
C SER A 377 34.64 9.02 17.50
N HIS A 378 33.30 9.10 17.56
CA HIS A 378 32.46 8.53 18.63
C HIS A 378 31.66 7.30 18.16
N ALA A 379 31.57 7.05 16.84
CA ALA A 379 30.67 6.07 16.23
C ALA A 379 30.85 4.65 16.78
N GLN A 380 32.08 4.22 17.08
CA GLN A 380 32.39 2.88 17.61
C GLN A 380 31.73 2.60 18.97
N ALA A 381 31.43 3.63 19.75
CA ALA A 381 30.72 3.49 21.03
C ALA A 381 29.21 3.67 20.89
N MET A 382 28.72 4.07 19.72
CA MET A 382 27.33 4.45 19.46
C MET A 382 26.57 3.42 18.65
N SER A 383 25.25 3.49 18.75
CA SER A 383 24.28 2.77 17.92
C SER A 383 23.67 3.70 16.88
N ILE A 384 23.37 3.16 15.69
CA ILE A 384 22.61 3.85 14.66
C ILE A 384 21.35 3.07 14.30
N ALA A 385 20.24 3.77 14.08
CA ALA A 385 19.06 3.21 13.46
C ALA A 385 18.74 3.90 12.13
N ALA A 386 18.18 3.13 11.21
CA ALA A 386 17.79 3.60 9.90
C ALA A 386 16.54 2.87 9.40
N ASP A 387 15.93 3.35 8.33
CA ASP A 387 14.90 2.61 7.63
C ASP A 387 15.43 1.29 7.03
N TYR A 388 14.51 0.49 6.49
CA TYR A 388 14.86 -0.86 5.97
C TYR A 388 15.74 -0.84 4.72
N GLU A 389 15.84 0.30 4.02
CA GLU A 389 16.61 0.43 2.79
C GLU A 389 18.03 1.01 3.02
N PHE A 390 18.18 1.92 3.99
CA PHE A 390 19.35 2.79 4.13
C PHE A 390 20.69 2.07 4.12
N PHE A 391 20.84 0.99 4.90
CA PHE A 391 22.12 0.29 5.00
C PHE A 391 22.52 -0.49 3.73
N SER A 392 21.56 -0.71 2.82
CA SER A 392 21.81 -1.33 1.51
C SER A 392 21.99 -0.30 0.39
N ARG A 393 21.81 0.99 0.68
CA ARG A 393 21.87 2.06 -0.30
C ARG A 393 23.29 2.56 -0.53
N PRO A 394 23.59 3.10 -1.73
CA PRO A 394 24.90 3.71 -2.04
C PRO A 394 25.29 4.83 -1.08
N GLU A 395 24.33 5.57 -0.53
CA GLU A 395 24.56 6.67 0.41
C GLU A 395 25.25 6.19 1.69
N TRP A 396 24.87 5.04 2.23
CA TRP A 396 25.52 4.47 3.39
C TRP A 396 26.96 4.09 3.10
N ALA A 397 27.22 3.44 1.97
CA ALA A 397 28.56 3.10 1.54
C ALA A 397 29.43 4.38 1.31
N ALA A 398 28.85 5.42 0.74
CA ALA A 398 29.53 6.71 0.54
C ALA A 398 29.87 7.40 1.86
N LEU A 399 28.94 7.40 2.83
CA LEU A 399 29.19 7.92 4.18
C LEU A 399 30.30 7.16 4.90
N GLN A 400 30.28 5.83 4.82
CA GLN A 400 31.34 4.99 5.40
C GLN A 400 32.69 5.27 4.76
N ALA A 401 32.76 5.37 3.44
CA ALA A 401 33.99 5.66 2.71
C ALA A 401 34.51 7.08 3.00
N ALA A 402 33.60 8.07 3.05
CA ALA A 402 33.98 9.46 3.27
C ALA A 402 34.44 9.74 4.70
N TYR A 403 33.79 9.17 5.71
CA TYR A 403 34.00 9.51 7.12
C TYR A 403 34.56 8.39 7.98
N GLY A 404 34.68 7.16 7.46
CA GLY A 404 35.13 6.01 8.25
C GLY A 404 34.12 5.58 9.32
N LEU A 405 32.83 5.78 9.07
CA LEU A 405 31.77 5.47 10.05
C LEU A 405 31.70 3.98 10.37
N ASN A 406 31.89 3.65 11.63
CA ASN A 406 31.80 2.28 12.14
C ASN A 406 31.03 2.30 13.47
N PHE A 407 29.73 2.02 13.44
CA PHE A 407 28.90 2.01 14.64
C PHE A 407 28.95 0.66 15.35
N ARG A 408 28.83 0.68 16.69
CA ARG A 408 28.77 -0.53 17.53
C ARG A 408 27.62 -1.44 17.13
N THR A 409 26.44 -0.87 16.85
CA THR A 409 25.25 -1.59 16.42
C THR A 409 24.50 -0.80 15.36
N GLN A 410 23.95 -1.53 14.38
CA GLN A 410 23.06 -1.01 13.35
C GLN A 410 21.70 -1.67 13.51
N ARG A 411 20.63 -0.88 13.55
CA ARG A 411 19.26 -1.35 13.69
C ARG A 411 18.42 -0.86 12.52
N GLN A 412 17.50 -1.69 12.05
CA GLN A 412 16.52 -1.30 11.06
C GLN A 412 15.16 -1.17 11.75
N MET A 413 14.46 -0.08 11.49
CA MET A 413 13.13 0.17 12.01
C MET A 413 12.33 1.09 11.08
N GLN A 414 11.05 1.17 11.32
CA GLN A 414 10.19 2.04 10.55
C GLN A 414 10.52 3.52 10.82
N PRO A 415 10.52 4.40 9.78
CA PRO A 415 10.97 5.79 9.90
C PRO A 415 10.40 6.55 11.10
N ASP A 416 9.07 6.49 11.32
CA ASP A 416 8.45 7.25 12.41
C ASP A 416 8.89 6.82 13.81
N PHE A 417 9.28 5.56 13.98
CA PHE A 417 9.76 5.05 15.26
C PHE A 417 11.23 5.39 15.53
N MET A 418 12.03 5.66 14.49
CA MET A 418 13.45 6.04 14.65
C MET A 418 13.60 7.30 15.50
N TYR A 419 12.79 8.32 15.22
CA TYR A 419 12.87 9.60 15.92
C TYR A 419 12.52 9.47 17.41
N ALA A 420 11.50 8.67 17.73
CA ALA A 420 11.14 8.38 19.12
C ALA A 420 12.23 7.58 19.83
N ALA A 421 12.84 6.60 19.17
CA ALA A 421 13.95 5.81 19.70
C ALA A 421 15.20 6.65 19.97
N ALA A 422 15.51 7.63 19.09
CA ALA A 422 16.58 8.57 19.35
C ALA A 422 16.27 9.48 20.54
N ALA A 423 15.06 10.02 20.60
CA ALA A 423 14.62 10.88 21.70
C ALA A 423 14.63 10.19 23.06
N SER A 424 14.26 8.92 23.11
CA SER A 424 14.29 8.10 24.34
C SER A 424 15.69 7.60 24.73
N GLY A 425 16.69 7.74 23.84
CA GLY A 425 18.05 7.24 24.05
C GLY A 425 18.20 5.73 23.80
N GLU A 426 17.21 5.09 23.17
CA GLU A 426 17.31 3.68 22.76
C GLU A 426 18.35 3.49 21.65
N VAL A 427 18.52 4.51 20.79
CA VAL A 427 19.59 4.63 19.80
C VAL A 427 20.25 6.00 19.91
N ASP A 428 21.53 6.07 19.54
CA ASP A 428 22.32 7.28 19.67
C ASP A 428 22.18 8.21 18.46
N VAL A 429 22.08 7.62 17.27
CA VAL A 429 22.00 8.32 15.97
C VAL A 429 20.93 7.64 15.13
N ILE A 430 20.29 8.43 14.29
CA ILE A 430 19.40 7.89 13.25
C ILE A 430 19.77 8.43 11.87
N ALA A 431 19.51 7.64 10.84
CA ALA A 431 19.49 8.12 9.47
C ALA A 431 18.06 8.63 9.19
N GLY A 432 17.84 9.90 9.47
CA GLY A 432 16.57 10.59 9.25
C GLY A 432 16.55 11.35 7.92
N TYR A 433 15.59 12.26 7.78
CA TYR A 433 15.36 13.01 6.55
C TYR A 433 15.35 14.51 6.82
N THR A 434 16.01 15.30 5.95
CA THR A 434 16.20 16.76 6.17
C THR A 434 14.89 17.54 6.26
N SER A 435 13.82 17.09 5.62
CA SER A 435 12.50 17.76 5.64
C SER A 435 11.57 17.29 6.79
N ASP A 436 12.01 16.31 7.62
CA ASP A 436 11.13 15.73 8.62
C ASP A 436 10.86 16.68 9.80
N GLY A 437 9.57 16.86 10.10
CA GLY A 437 9.11 17.68 11.22
C GLY A 437 9.36 17.05 12.60
N LEU A 438 9.57 15.74 12.67
CA LEU A 438 9.87 15.03 13.92
C LEU A 438 11.22 15.43 14.51
N ILE A 439 12.14 15.98 13.69
CA ILE A 439 13.39 16.57 14.15
C ILE A 439 13.11 17.67 15.20
N ALA A 440 12.21 18.59 14.88
CA ALA A 440 11.82 19.65 15.80
C ALA A 440 10.99 19.14 16.98
N LYS A 441 10.08 18.20 16.74
CA LYS A 441 9.22 17.60 17.79
C LYS A 441 10.00 16.95 18.91
N TYR A 442 11.09 16.26 18.57
CA TYR A 442 11.89 15.48 19.50
C TYR A 442 13.20 16.16 19.94
N ASP A 443 13.36 17.46 19.65
CA ASP A 443 14.57 18.24 19.97
C ASP A 443 15.85 17.56 19.47
N LEU A 444 15.82 17.13 18.20
CA LEU A 444 16.95 16.51 17.51
C LEU A 444 17.70 17.53 16.66
N VAL A 445 18.94 17.21 16.29
CA VAL A 445 19.77 18.03 15.40
C VAL A 445 20.28 17.21 14.23
N VAL A 446 20.23 17.81 13.05
CA VAL A 446 20.86 17.29 11.82
C VAL A 446 22.35 17.61 11.88
N LEU A 447 23.19 16.60 11.61
CA LEU A 447 24.64 16.79 11.52
C LEU A 447 25.03 17.27 10.12
N ASP A 448 25.93 18.24 10.04
CA ASP A 448 26.43 18.77 8.78
C ASP A 448 27.29 17.72 8.05
N ASP A 449 27.15 17.65 6.73
CA ASP A 449 27.95 16.81 5.80
C ASP A 449 28.97 17.65 5.01
N PRO A 450 30.12 18.06 5.59
CA PRO A 450 31.08 18.94 4.92
C PRO A 450 31.80 18.27 3.74
N ARG A 451 31.71 16.94 3.59
CA ARG A 451 32.30 16.22 2.45
C ARG A 451 31.29 15.93 1.34
N HIS A 452 30.03 16.36 1.52
CA HIS A 452 28.94 16.14 0.56
C HIS A 452 28.84 14.67 0.14
N ALA A 453 28.94 13.76 1.12
CA ALA A 453 28.85 12.32 0.87
C ALA A 453 27.40 11.84 0.57
N ILE A 454 26.42 12.67 0.85
CA ILE A 454 25.01 12.44 0.51
C ILE A 454 24.67 13.24 -0.75
N PRO A 455 24.11 12.61 -1.81
CA PRO A 455 23.71 13.32 -3.02
C PRO A 455 22.51 14.24 -2.77
N PRO A 456 22.22 15.21 -3.66
CA PRO A 456 21.04 16.05 -3.56
C PRO A 456 19.75 15.24 -3.77
N TYR A 457 18.70 15.60 -3.02
CA TYR A 457 17.39 14.97 -3.04
C TYR A 457 16.28 15.99 -3.27
N ASP A 458 16.39 16.77 -4.35
CA ASP A 458 15.41 17.77 -4.72
C ASP A 458 14.05 17.14 -4.94
N ALA A 459 13.01 17.69 -4.32
CA ALA A 459 11.63 17.30 -4.57
C ALA A 459 11.21 17.78 -5.96
N ILE A 460 10.98 16.83 -6.87
CA ILE A 460 10.67 17.10 -8.27
C ILE A 460 9.31 16.53 -8.65
N MET A 461 8.57 17.27 -9.47
CA MET A 461 7.24 16.88 -9.93
C MET A 461 7.32 16.17 -11.27
N LEU A 462 6.79 14.96 -11.34
CA LEU A 462 6.81 14.11 -12.53
C LEU A 462 5.40 13.93 -13.09
N ILE A 463 5.29 13.98 -14.42
CA ILE A 463 4.03 13.81 -15.17
C ILE A 463 4.13 12.57 -16.05
N ALA A 464 3.04 11.78 -16.06
CA ALA A 464 2.90 10.57 -16.86
C ALA A 464 2.98 10.84 -18.38
N PRO A 465 3.45 9.86 -19.18
CA PRO A 465 3.54 9.98 -20.65
C PRO A 465 2.23 10.43 -21.30
N LYS A 466 1.09 9.86 -20.89
CA LYS A 466 -0.24 10.21 -21.42
C LYS A 466 -0.68 11.65 -21.12
N ARG A 467 0.02 12.38 -20.25
CA ARG A 467 -0.25 13.77 -19.81
C ARG A 467 0.85 14.76 -20.23
N ALA A 468 1.81 14.31 -21.01
CA ALA A 468 2.96 15.14 -21.41
C ALA A 468 2.56 16.50 -21.98
N ASP A 469 1.50 16.55 -22.79
CA ASP A 469 1.01 17.76 -23.47
C ASP A 469 -0.23 18.38 -22.77
N ASP A 470 -0.59 17.92 -21.57
CA ASP A 470 -1.76 18.42 -20.84
C ASP A 470 -1.50 19.81 -20.26
N GLN A 471 -1.92 20.84 -21.00
CA GLN A 471 -1.74 22.25 -20.61
C GLN A 471 -2.55 22.64 -19.37
N ALA A 472 -3.72 22.01 -19.16
CA ALA A 472 -4.55 22.27 -17.98
C ALA A 472 -3.86 21.78 -16.72
N LEU A 473 -3.28 20.57 -16.74
CA LEU A 473 -2.47 20.01 -15.67
C LEU A 473 -1.28 20.91 -15.36
N ARG A 474 -0.50 21.27 -16.38
CA ARG A 474 0.69 22.12 -16.24
C ARG A 474 0.34 23.48 -15.61
N LYS A 475 -0.69 24.16 -16.12
CA LYS A 475 -1.14 25.47 -15.62
C LYS A 475 -1.60 25.40 -14.16
N ALA A 476 -2.30 24.33 -13.78
CA ALA A 476 -2.78 24.14 -12.39
C ALA A 476 -1.63 23.94 -11.40
N LEU A 477 -0.53 23.29 -11.83
CA LEU A 477 0.59 22.90 -10.96
C LEU A 477 1.79 23.88 -11.02
N GLN A 478 1.92 24.70 -12.06
CA GLN A 478 2.95 25.72 -12.20
C GLN A 478 3.14 26.58 -10.94
N PRO A 479 2.09 27.01 -10.21
CA PRO A 479 2.25 27.84 -9.02
C PRO A 479 2.93 27.15 -7.83
N LEU A 480 3.15 25.84 -7.87
CA LEU A 480 3.83 25.09 -6.82
C LEU A 480 5.36 25.05 -7.03
N LEU A 481 5.82 25.25 -8.26
CA LEU A 481 7.23 25.10 -8.60
C LEU A 481 8.10 26.18 -7.99
N GLY A 482 9.17 25.77 -7.29
CA GLY A 482 10.14 26.64 -6.61
C GLY A 482 9.55 27.44 -5.44
N ARG A 483 8.38 27.05 -4.90
CA ARG A 483 7.64 27.85 -3.92
C ARG A 483 7.54 27.25 -2.53
N ILE A 484 7.95 26.01 -2.36
CA ILE A 484 7.93 25.33 -1.06
C ILE A 484 9.36 25.33 -0.53
N ASP A 485 9.67 26.19 0.43
CA ASP A 485 10.97 26.15 1.11
C ASP A 485 11.01 25.03 2.16
N ILE A 486 12.23 24.61 2.54
CA ILE A 486 12.44 23.52 3.51
C ILE A 486 11.77 23.83 4.87
N SER A 487 11.71 25.09 5.28
CA SER A 487 11.10 25.48 6.55
C SER A 487 9.59 25.32 6.52
N ALA A 488 8.95 25.64 5.38
CA ALA A 488 7.53 25.45 5.16
C ALA A 488 7.19 23.95 5.13
N MET A 489 8.04 23.12 4.48
CA MET A 489 7.82 21.68 4.41
C MET A 489 8.01 21.02 5.78
N ARG A 490 9.06 21.36 6.54
CA ARG A 490 9.23 20.89 7.93
C ARG A 490 8.03 21.23 8.81
N ALA A 491 7.53 22.47 8.71
CA ALA A 491 6.35 22.89 9.46
C ALA A 491 5.07 22.15 9.03
N ALA A 492 4.93 21.83 7.74
CA ALA A 492 3.84 21.00 7.22
C ALA A 492 3.93 19.57 7.76
N ASN A 493 5.11 18.97 7.67
CA ASN A 493 5.37 17.61 8.17
C ASN A 493 5.14 17.52 9.69
N LEU A 494 5.57 18.53 10.46
CA LEU A 494 5.31 18.58 11.91
C LEU A 494 3.81 18.63 12.23
N ARG A 495 3.03 19.40 11.47
CA ARG A 495 1.56 19.49 11.66
C ARG A 495 0.87 18.18 11.33
N ALA A 496 1.32 17.50 10.28
CA ALA A 496 0.75 16.22 9.84
C ALA A 496 1.17 15.04 10.75
N ALA A 497 2.37 15.09 11.35
CA ALA A 497 2.91 14.01 12.19
C ALA A 497 2.45 14.04 13.66
N GLY A 498 1.41 14.81 14.01
CA GLY A 498 0.83 14.80 15.35
C GLY A 498 1.54 15.66 16.39
N GLY A 499 1.90 16.88 16.05
CA GLY A 499 1.97 17.97 17.04
C GLY A 499 0.57 18.20 17.67
N ASP A 500 0.40 19.11 18.60
CA ASP A 500 -0.81 19.37 19.40
C ASP A 500 -2.17 19.38 18.63
N GLY A 501 -2.60 18.25 18.10
CA GLY A 501 -3.78 18.04 17.27
C GLY A 501 -3.35 17.81 15.81
N SER A 502 -3.06 16.56 15.47
CA SER A 502 -2.68 16.16 14.11
C SER A 502 -3.71 16.61 13.08
N ALA A 503 -3.33 17.61 12.28
CA ALA A 503 -4.13 18.03 11.15
C ALA A 503 -4.04 16.97 10.04
N SER A 504 -5.12 16.74 9.33
CA SER A 504 -5.14 15.82 8.21
C SER A 504 -4.21 16.28 7.08
N PRO A 505 -3.71 15.38 6.22
CA PRO A 505 -2.97 15.77 5.03
C PRO A 505 -3.69 16.83 4.18
N ASP A 506 -5.00 16.74 4.06
CA ASP A 506 -5.83 17.74 3.33
C ASP A 506 -5.87 19.11 4.02
N GLU A 507 -5.92 19.16 5.35
CA GLU A 507 -5.86 20.42 6.11
C GLU A 507 -4.47 21.04 6.05
N VAL A 508 -3.42 20.21 6.19
CA VAL A 508 -2.04 20.69 6.08
C VAL A 508 -1.74 21.20 4.68
N ALA A 509 -2.25 20.53 3.64
CA ALA A 509 -2.13 20.97 2.25
C ALA A 509 -2.78 22.34 2.03
N ARG A 510 -3.99 22.58 2.59
CA ARG A 510 -4.64 23.90 2.56
C ARG A 510 -3.81 24.98 3.27
N TRP A 511 -3.27 24.66 4.45
CA TRP A 511 -2.41 25.56 5.19
C TRP A 511 -1.10 25.88 4.41
N LEU A 512 -0.48 24.86 3.82
CA LEU A 512 0.74 25.03 3.03
C LEU A 512 0.50 25.92 1.80
N TRP A 513 -0.64 25.71 1.12
CA TRP A 513 -1.05 26.55 0.00
C TRP A 513 -1.24 28.03 0.41
N GLN A 514 -1.94 28.28 1.51
CA GLN A 514 -2.14 29.64 2.02
C GLN A 514 -0.79 30.34 2.35
N ARG A 515 0.19 29.58 2.81
CA ARG A 515 1.54 30.10 3.08
C ARG A 515 2.26 30.46 1.78
N ILE A 516 2.16 29.61 0.75
CA ILE A 516 2.74 29.87 -0.59
C ILE A 516 2.10 31.12 -1.21
N GLU A 517 0.79 31.30 -1.11
CA GLU A 517 0.10 32.48 -1.63
C GLU A 517 0.51 33.78 -0.93
N LYS A 518 0.73 33.76 0.38
CA LYS A 518 1.18 34.93 1.15
C LYS A 518 2.59 35.42 0.76
N ILE A 519 3.45 34.53 0.31
CA ILE A 519 4.79 34.85 -0.19
C ILE A 519 4.71 35.51 -1.59
N ARG A 520 3.61 35.32 -2.30
CA ARG A 520 3.37 35.84 -3.64
C ARG A 520 2.89 37.32 -3.63
N ASN A 521 2.20 37.74 -2.55
CA ASN A 521 1.67 39.10 -2.37
C ASN A 521 2.63 39.92 -1.50
#